data_fcc9dfd4e7a16df3b2a3c6ad60ef5845
#
_entry.id   fcc9dfd4e7a16df3b2a3c6ad60ef5845
#
_cell.length_a   1.000
_cell.length_b   1.000
_cell.length_c   1.000
_cell.angle_alpha   90.00
_cell.angle_beta   90.00
_cell.angle_gamma   90.00
#
_symmetry.space_group_name_H-M   'P 1'
#
loop_
_entity.id
_entity.type
_entity.pdbx_description
1 polymer ?
#
loop_
_entity_poly.entity_id
_entity_poly.type
_entity_poly.pdbx_seq_one_letter_code
_entity_poly.pdbx_strand_id
1 'polypeptide(L)'
;MAGQHTLDETERQVQARLGDLKIDFEAMAVTSNLFRAANAVRNYLERTVLAQHDLSWTAFVVLWVVWIWEPVESRVIAEEGGFSKATLTGVMQTLEGRGLITRTRSSKDGRLVLVKLTAKGRKMMNQLFPEFNKGERLAIADLNRSDLGSFADLLRAVTITADSQKAN
;
A
#
# COMPACT_ATOMS: atom_id res chain seq x y z
N MET A 1 -1.31 -16.71 5.87
CA MET A 1 -1.02 -17.90 6.71
C MET A 1 0.04 -17.51 7.71
N ALA A 2 -0.20 -17.74 9.01
CA ALA A 2 0.87 -17.67 9.99
C ALA A 2 1.90 -18.75 9.61
N GLY A 3 3.19 -18.41 9.59
CA GLY A 3 4.25 -19.38 9.35
C GLY A 3 4.24 -20.46 10.47
N GLN A 4 5.01 -21.52 10.29
CA GLN A 4 5.13 -22.58 11.32
C GLN A 4 5.83 -22.09 12.60
N HIS A 5 6.54 -20.95 12.53
CA HIS A 5 7.29 -20.35 13.63
C HIS A 5 6.70 -19.01 14.04
N THR A 6 6.72 -18.73 15.34
CA THR A 6 6.34 -17.42 15.89
C THR A 6 7.38 -16.35 15.50
N LEU A 7 7.02 -15.06 15.65
CA LEU A 7 7.94 -13.95 15.41
C LEU A 7 9.15 -14.04 16.36
N ASP A 8 8.91 -14.21 17.65
CA ASP A 8 9.95 -14.31 18.69
C ASP A 8 10.86 -15.52 18.48
N GLU A 9 10.30 -16.67 18.05
CA GLU A 9 11.07 -17.85 17.74
C GLU A 9 11.98 -17.63 16.53
N THR A 10 11.46 -16.96 15.49
CA THR A 10 12.25 -16.61 14.31
C THR A 10 13.40 -15.67 14.67
N GLU A 11 13.17 -14.64 15.47
CA GLU A 11 14.20 -13.69 15.88
C GLU A 11 15.28 -14.36 16.72
N ARG A 12 14.90 -15.22 17.68
CA ARG A 12 15.86 -16.03 18.47
C ARG A 12 16.71 -16.93 17.60
N GLN A 13 16.12 -17.62 16.63
CA GLN A 13 16.86 -18.52 15.73
C GLN A 13 17.80 -17.75 14.81
N VAL A 14 17.38 -16.58 14.32
CA VAL A 14 18.24 -15.70 13.53
C VAL A 14 19.45 -15.25 14.35
N GLN A 15 19.24 -14.79 15.57
CA GLN A 15 20.32 -14.35 16.46
C GLN A 15 21.26 -15.52 16.78
N ALA A 16 20.74 -16.70 17.07
CA ALA A 16 21.55 -17.89 17.34
C ALA A 16 22.39 -18.33 16.13
N ARG A 17 21.86 -18.16 14.91
CA ARG A 17 22.52 -18.60 13.68
C ARG A 17 23.53 -17.58 13.14
N LEU A 18 23.28 -16.29 13.33
CA LEU A 18 24.04 -15.19 12.76
C LEU A 18 24.86 -14.41 13.81
N GLY A 19 24.86 -14.84 15.08
CA GLY A 19 25.49 -14.12 16.18
C GLY A 19 26.99 -13.85 16.01
N ASP A 20 27.68 -14.65 15.21
CA ASP A 20 29.10 -14.46 14.88
C ASP A 20 29.36 -13.40 13.81
N LEU A 21 28.27 -12.91 13.15
CA LEU A 21 28.37 -11.87 12.13
C LEU A 21 28.30 -10.49 12.76
N LYS A 22 29.08 -9.54 12.24
CA LYS A 22 29.02 -8.12 12.65
C LYS A 22 27.83 -7.43 11.96
N ILE A 23 26.62 -7.66 12.46
CA ILE A 23 25.38 -7.07 11.93
C ILE A 23 24.62 -6.37 13.05
N ASP A 24 23.81 -5.39 12.67
CA ASP A 24 22.89 -4.68 13.57
C ASP A 24 21.57 -5.47 13.64
N PHE A 25 21.40 -6.24 14.71
CA PHE A 25 20.20 -7.05 14.95
C PHE A 25 18.96 -6.20 15.23
N GLU A 26 19.10 -5.00 15.82
CA GLU A 26 17.97 -4.10 16.06
C GLU A 26 17.45 -3.54 14.74
N ALA A 27 18.33 -3.05 13.88
CA ALA A 27 17.95 -2.59 12.54
C ALA A 27 17.30 -3.72 11.72
N MET A 28 17.82 -4.96 11.81
CA MET A 28 17.25 -6.11 11.15
C MET A 28 15.86 -6.45 11.70
N ALA A 29 15.66 -6.44 13.02
CA ALA A 29 14.37 -6.70 13.63
C ALA A 29 13.33 -5.66 13.20
N VAL A 30 13.67 -4.36 13.26
CA VAL A 30 12.77 -3.28 12.82
C VAL A 30 12.36 -3.46 11.36
N THR A 31 13.32 -3.65 10.44
CA THR A 31 13.01 -3.77 9.01
C THR A 31 12.24 -5.04 8.68
N SER A 32 12.60 -6.18 9.30
CA SER A 32 11.89 -7.45 9.11
C SER A 32 10.44 -7.36 9.60
N ASN A 33 10.19 -6.77 10.75
CA ASN A 33 8.86 -6.62 11.31
C ASN A 33 8.02 -5.61 10.52
N LEU A 34 8.64 -4.55 9.98
CA LEU A 34 7.96 -3.62 9.06
C LEU A 34 7.41 -4.35 7.83
N PHE A 35 8.22 -5.18 7.15
CA PHE A 35 7.76 -5.97 5.99
C PHE A 35 6.66 -6.96 6.36
N ARG A 36 6.79 -7.64 7.50
CA ARG A 36 5.78 -8.60 7.97
C ARG A 36 4.47 -7.90 8.30
N ALA A 37 4.51 -6.79 9.03
CA ALA A 37 3.34 -6.00 9.39
C ALA A 37 2.64 -5.46 8.14
N ALA A 38 3.37 -4.85 7.21
CA ALA A 38 2.81 -4.32 5.98
C ALA A 38 2.11 -5.42 5.15
N ASN A 39 2.74 -6.59 5.01
CA ASN A 39 2.13 -7.72 4.30
C ASN A 39 0.90 -8.29 5.04
N ALA A 40 0.95 -8.38 6.37
CA ALA A 40 -0.16 -8.89 7.18
C ALA A 40 -1.39 -7.97 7.06
N VAL A 41 -1.20 -6.67 7.21
CA VAL A 41 -2.27 -5.65 7.07
C VAL A 41 -2.83 -5.68 5.65
N ARG A 42 -1.98 -5.65 4.62
CA ARG A 42 -2.43 -5.74 3.23
C ARG A 42 -3.28 -6.97 2.97
N ASN A 43 -2.78 -8.15 3.34
CA ASN A 43 -3.48 -9.42 3.11
C ASN A 43 -4.80 -9.50 3.89
N TYR A 44 -4.83 -8.94 5.11
CA TYR A 44 -6.03 -8.85 5.90
C TYR A 44 -7.09 -7.99 5.21
N LEU A 45 -6.74 -6.75 4.84
CA LEU A 45 -7.67 -5.82 4.19
C LEU A 45 -8.12 -6.30 2.81
N GLU A 46 -7.22 -6.89 2.02
CA GLU A 46 -7.55 -7.46 0.72
C GLU A 46 -8.59 -8.58 0.86
N ARG A 47 -8.38 -9.50 1.80
CA ARG A 47 -9.28 -10.63 2.01
C ARG A 47 -10.61 -10.25 2.66
N THR A 48 -10.61 -9.34 3.63
CA THR A 48 -11.79 -9.06 4.45
C THR A 48 -12.65 -7.90 3.94
N VAL A 49 -12.05 -6.97 3.19
CA VAL A 49 -12.73 -5.78 2.67
C VAL A 49 -12.74 -5.76 1.15
N LEU A 50 -11.56 -5.74 0.51
CA LEU A 50 -11.46 -5.51 -0.94
C LEU A 50 -12.08 -6.63 -1.77
N ALA A 51 -11.97 -7.88 -1.30
CA ALA A 51 -12.55 -9.03 -1.98
C ALA A 51 -14.08 -8.91 -2.15
N GLN A 52 -14.78 -8.25 -1.23
CA GLN A 52 -16.23 -8.03 -1.30
C GLN A 52 -16.62 -7.06 -2.45
N HIS A 53 -15.65 -6.33 -2.96
CA HIS A 53 -15.81 -5.36 -4.06
C HIS A 53 -15.09 -5.80 -5.34
N ASP A 54 -14.62 -7.06 -5.41
CA ASP A 54 -13.82 -7.59 -6.52
C ASP A 54 -12.58 -6.72 -6.82
N LEU A 55 -11.91 -6.22 -5.79
CA LEU A 55 -10.71 -5.41 -5.91
C LEU A 55 -9.50 -6.15 -5.34
N SER A 56 -8.40 -6.14 -6.11
CA SER A 56 -7.07 -6.42 -5.58
C SER A 56 -6.53 -5.19 -4.84
N TRP A 57 -5.50 -5.38 -4.01
CA TRP A 57 -4.78 -4.29 -3.37
C TRP A 57 -4.31 -3.24 -4.37
N THR A 58 -3.68 -3.67 -5.48
CA THR A 58 -3.19 -2.76 -6.52
C THR A 58 -4.32 -1.95 -7.16
N ALA A 59 -5.47 -2.59 -7.44
CA ALA A 59 -6.64 -1.90 -7.99
C ALA A 59 -7.20 -0.85 -7.02
N PHE A 60 -7.24 -1.19 -5.73
CA PHE A 60 -7.64 -0.24 -4.68
C PHE A 60 -6.69 0.96 -4.60
N VAL A 61 -5.38 0.74 -4.59
CA VAL A 61 -4.40 1.84 -4.53
C VAL A 61 -4.52 2.76 -5.75
N VAL A 62 -4.73 2.22 -6.96
CA VAL A 62 -4.99 3.03 -8.15
C VAL A 62 -6.25 3.89 -7.97
N LEU A 63 -7.35 3.29 -7.53
CA LEU A 63 -8.60 4.03 -7.28
C LEU A 63 -8.43 5.09 -6.20
N TRP A 64 -7.68 4.79 -5.13
CA TRP A 64 -7.37 5.71 -4.04
C TRP A 64 -6.59 6.92 -4.53
N VAL A 65 -5.49 6.73 -5.27
CA VAL A 65 -4.68 7.83 -5.81
C VAL A 65 -5.52 8.70 -6.75
N VAL A 66 -6.31 8.06 -7.64
CA VAL A 66 -7.19 8.81 -8.54
C VAL A 66 -8.25 9.59 -7.76
N TRP A 67 -8.86 8.99 -6.73
CA TRP A 67 -9.90 9.63 -5.93
C TRP A 67 -9.42 10.89 -5.20
N ILE A 68 -8.17 10.87 -4.73
CA ILE A 68 -7.60 12.00 -4.00
C ILE A 68 -7.09 13.10 -4.94
N TRP A 69 -6.49 12.74 -6.08
CA TRP A 69 -5.71 13.64 -6.90
C TRP A 69 -6.28 13.93 -8.29
N GLU A 70 -7.45 13.41 -8.64
CA GLU A 70 -8.02 13.58 -9.99
C GLU A 70 -8.25 15.04 -10.41
N PRO A 71 -7.95 15.40 -11.65
CA PRO A 71 -7.37 14.55 -12.69
C PRO A 71 -5.89 14.31 -12.46
N VAL A 72 -5.44 13.07 -12.53
CA VAL A 72 -4.06 12.69 -12.23
C VAL A 72 -3.42 11.97 -13.42
N GLU A 73 -2.14 12.23 -13.65
CA GLU A 73 -1.37 11.57 -14.70
C GLU A 73 -1.09 10.10 -14.35
N SER A 74 -1.15 9.23 -15.35
CA SER A 74 -0.83 7.80 -15.16
C SER A 74 0.56 7.58 -14.56
N ARG A 75 1.54 8.45 -14.88
CA ARG A 75 2.88 8.37 -14.32
C ARG A 75 2.87 8.60 -12.80
N VAL A 76 2.14 9.61 -12.34
CA VAL A 76 2.01 9.92 -10.91
C VAL A 76 1.36 8.76 -10.16
N ILE A 77 0.33 8.12 -10.75
CA ILE A 77 -0.30 6.93 -10.14
C ILE A 77 0.73 5.79 -9.96
N ALA A 78 1.62 5.60 -10.95
CA ALA A 78 2.66 4.58 -10.87
C ALA A 78 3.68 4.90 -9.75
N GLU A 79 4.10 6.14 -9.65
CA GLU A 79 5.04 6.63 -8.65
C GLU A 79 4.46 6.52 -7.24
N GLU A 80 3.25 7.03 -7.01
CA GLU A 80 2.55 6.97 -5.71
C GLU A 80 2.26 5.53 -5.27
N GLY A 81 1.89 4.66 -6.19
CA GLY A 81 1.58 3.26 -5.90
C GLY A 81 2.79 2.33 -5.88
N GLY A 82 3.98 2.79 -6.27
CA GLY A 82 5.18 1.95 -6.40
C GLY A 82 5.03 0.86 -7.47
N PHE A 83 4.28 1.14 -8.56
CA PHE A 83 3.98 0.14 -9.58
C PHE A 83 4.86 0.28 -10.82
N SER A 84 5.18 -0.86 -11.46
CA SER A 84 5.72 -0.83 -12.80
C SER A 84 4.68 -0.29 -13.80
N LYS A 85 5.15 0.33 -14.89
CA LYS A 85 4.28 0.81 -15.96
C LYS A 85 3.39 -0.31 -16.54
N ALA A 86 3.92 -1.53 -16.64
CA ALA A 86 3.18 -2.69 -17.15
C ALA A 86 2.06 -3.10 -16.19
N THR A 87 2.36 -3.19 -14.88
CA THR A 87 1.36 -3.49 -13.84
C THR A 87 0.23 -2.46 -13.85
N LEU A 88 0.58 -1.17 -13.84
CA LEU A 88 -0.41 -0.10 -13.86
C LEU A 88 -1.29 -0.15 -15.10
N THR A 89 -0.71 -0.41 -16.28
CA THR A 89 -1.48 -0.48 -17.54
C THR A 89 -2.57 -1.56 -17.47
N GLY A 90 -2.23 -2.76 -17.02
CA GLY A 90 -3.19 -3.86 -16.88
C GLY A 90 -4.30 -3.56 -15.87
N VAL A 91 -3.94 -2.98 -14.72
CA VAL A 91 -4.92 -2.60 -13.70
C VAL A 91 -5.85 -1.50 -14.21
N MET A 92 -5.33 -0.45 -14.82
CA MET A 92 -6.15 0.62 -15.39
C MET A 92 -7.11 0.11 -16.47
N GLN A 93 -6.65 -0.82 -17.33
CA GLN A 93 -7.53 -1.43 -18.34
C GLN A 93 -8.70 -2.19 -17.69
N THR A 94 -8.44 -2.94 -16.64
CA THR A 94 -9.47 -3.65 -15.87
C THR A 94 -10.46 -2.67 -15.23
N LEU A 95 -9.96 -1.62 -14.57
CA LEU A 95 -10.81 -0.63 -13.90
C LEU A 95 -11.65 0.19 -14.89
N GLU A 96 -11.10 0.54 -16.04
CA GLU A 96 -11.81 1.21 -17.12
C GLU A 96 -12.88 0.30 -17.74
N GLY A 97 -12.56 -0.99 -17.99
CA GLY A 97 -13.53 -2.00 -18.47
C GLY A 97 -14.68 -2.20 -17.48
N ARG A 98 -14.45 -2.05 -16.17
CA ARG A 98 -15.50 -2.07 -15.13
C ARG A 98 -16.27 -0.74 -15.04
N GLY A 99 -15.87 0.27 -15.79
CA GLY A 99 -16.46 1.60 -15.78
C GLY A 99 -16.23 2.38 -14.48
N LEU A 100 -15.12 2.13 -13.79
CA LEU A 100 -14.76 2.82 -12.53
C LEU A 100 -13.89 4.04 -12.76
N ILE A 101 -13.08 4.05 -13.81
CA ILE A 101 -12.23 5.18 -14.21
C ILE A 101 -12.46 5.53 -15.68
N THR A 102 -12.04 6.71 -16.08
CA THR A 102 -11.88 7.14 -17.48
C THR A 102 -10.46 7.63 -17.70
N ARG A 103 -9.95 7.39 -18.91
CA ARG A 103 -8.64 7.85 -19.35
C ARG A 103 -8.82 8.78 -20.53
N THR A 104 -8.25 9.98 -20.46
CA THR A 104 -8.31 10.96 -21.54
C THR A 104 -6.91 11.50 -21.84
N ARG A 105 -6.61 11.80 -23.09
CA ARG A 105 -5.38 12.52 -23.42
C ARG A 105 -5.50 13.96 -22.94
N SER A 106 -4.42 14.49 -22.40
CA SER A 106 -4.36 15.90 -22.01
C SER A 106 -4.52 16.79 -23.25
N SER A 107 -5.37 17.81 -23.15
CA SER A 107 -5.49 18.84 -24.18
C SER A 107 -4.27 19.77 -24.27
N LYS A 108 -3.45 19.83 -23.21
CA LYS A 108 -2.24 20.65 -23.14
C LYS A 108 -1.01 19.92 -23.68
N ASP A 109 -0.90 18.60 -23.42
CA ASP A 109 0.14 17.75 -23.96
C ASP A 109 -0.44 16.36 -24.26
N GLY A 110 -0.65 16.08 -25.53
CA GLY A 110 -1.26 14.83 -26.01
C GLY A 110 -0.48 13.53 -25.68
N ARG A 111 0.74 13.65 -25.12
CA ARG A 111 1.53 12.52 -24.62
C ARG A 111 1.08 12.11 -23.23
N LEU A 112 0.42 13.00 -22.49
CA LEU A 112 -0.03 12.73 -21.12
C LEU A 112 -1.42 12.10 -21.11
N VAL A 113 -1.58 11.04 -20.33
CA VAL A 113 -2.87 10.39 -20.08
C VAL A 113 -3.34 10.79 -18.69
N LEU A 114 -4.47 11.47 -18.63
CA LEU A 114 -5.14 11.88 -17.40
C LEU A 114 -6.21 10.85 -17.03
N VAL A 115 -6.27 10.51 -15.76
CA VAL A 115 -7.20 9.54 -15.19
C VAL A 115 -8.14 10.25 -14.23
N LYS A 116 -9.43 9.88 -14.29
CA LYS A 116 -10.48 10.36 -13.38
C LYS A 116 -11.38 9.21 -12.97
N LEU A 117 -12.01 9.32 -11.81
CA LEU A 117 -13.11 8.43 -11.46
C LEU A 117 -14.34 8.75 -12.32
N THR A 118 -15.10 7.72 -12.65
CA THR A 118 -16.48 7.89 -13.12
C THR A 118 -17.42 8.15 -11.92
N ALA A 119 -18.68 8.51 -12.20
CA ALA A 119 -19.71 8.57 -11.13
C ALA A 119 -19.84 7.23 -10.38
N LYS A 120 -19.75 6.10 -11.13
CA LYS A 120 -19.76 4.74 -10.56
C LYS A 120 -18.55 4.50 -9.66
N GLY A 121 -17.34 4.87 -10.12
CA GLY A 121 -16.11 4.73 -9.34
C GLY A 121 -16.14 5.56 -8.06
N ARG A 122 -16.61 6.80 -8.13
CA ARG A 122 -16.76 7.68 -6.97
C ARG A 122 -17.77 7.14 -5.96
N LYS A 123 -18.93 6.65 -6.43
CA LYS A 123 -19.91 5.99 -5.56
C LYS A 123 -19.31 4.78 -4.86
N MET A 124 -18.57 3.94 -5.61
CA MET A 124 -17.89 2.78 -5.06
C MET A 124 -16.88 3.18 -3.97
N MET A 125 -16.00 4.17 -4.22
CA MET A 125 -15.01 4.61 -3.23
C MET A 125 -15.66 5.20 -1.98
N ASN A 126 -16.73 5.97 -2.13
CA ASN A 126 -17.48 6.53 -1.00
C ASN A 126 -18.11 5.44 -0.10
N GLN A 127 -18.48 4.30 -0.66
CA GLN A 127 -19.03 3.17 0.09
C GLN A 127 -17.91 2.31 0.69
N LEU A 128 -16.90 2.00 -0.11
CA LEU A 128 -15.78 1.13 0.28
C LEU A 128 -14.92 1.74 1.39
N PHE A 129 -14.59 3.03 1.29
CA PHE A 129 -13.58 3.62 2.16
C PHE A 129 -13.92 3.61 3.65
N PRO A 130 -15.18 3.85 4.10
CA PRO A 130 -15.55 3.68 5.50
C PRO A 130 -15.37 2.25 6.02
N GLU A 131 -15.64 1.24 5.17
CA GLU A 131 -15.43 -0.18 5.51
C GLU A 131 -13.94 -0.50 5.59
N PHE A 132 -13.16 0.03 4.64
CA PHE A 132 -11.70 -0.10 4.62
C PHE A 132 -11.08 0.50 5.88
N ASN A 133 -11.46 1.71 6.26
CA ASN A 133 -10.98 2.38 7.47
C ASN A 133 -11.38 1.63 8.76
N LYS A 134 -12.57 1.00 8.78
CA LYS A 134 -12.93 0.09 9.88
C LYS A 134 -11.96 -1.10 9.95
N GLY A 135 -11.60 -1.66 8.81
CA GLY A 135 -10.58 -2.74 8.71
C GLY A 135 -9.20 -2.27 9.19
N GLU A 136 -8.76 -1.07 8.80
CA GLU A 136 -7.51 -0.48 9.30
C GLU A 136 -7.49 -0.37 10.83
N ARG A 137 -8.58 0.11 11.42
CA ARG A 137 -8.72 0.20 12.88
C ARG A 137 -8.63 -1.16 13.57
N LEU A 138 -9.22 -2.19 12.98
CA LEU A 138 -9.14 -3.55 13.53
C LEU A 138 -7.74 -4.14 13.39
N ALA A 139 -7.03 -3.84 12.31
CA ALA A 139 -5.66 -4.32 12.09
C ALA A 139 -4.64 -3.80 13.13
N ILE A 140 -4.95 -2.67 13.77
CA ILE A 140 -4.08 -2.02 14.78
C ILE A 140 -4.76 -1.94 16.16
N ALA A 141 -5.79 -2.75 16.42
CA ALA A 141 -6.63 -2.64 17.61
C ALA A 141 -5.87 -2.83 18.95
N ASP A 142 -4.78 -3.60 18.91
CA ASP A 142 -3.95 -3.89 20.09
C ASP A 142 -2.91 -2.79 20.38
N LEU A 143 -2.80 -1.77 19.52
CA LEU A 143 -1.92 -0.62 19.78
C LEU A 143 -2.64 0.41 20.66
N ASN A 144 -1.89 1.00 21.63
CA ASN A 144 -2.43 2.09 22.43
C ASN A 144 -2.68 3.32 21.55
N ARG A 145 -3.81 3.99 21.75
CA ARG A 145 -4.16 5.19 20.96
C ARG A 145 -3.14 6.33 21.14
N SER A 146 -2.52 6.43 22.31
CA SER A 146 -1.44 7.40 22.59
C SER A 146 -0.22 7.23 21.68
N ASP A 147 0.02 6.00 21.20
CA ASP A 147 1.25 5.65 20.47
C ASP A 147 1.09 5.77 18.96
N LEU A 148 -0.16 5.82 18.46
CA LEU A 148 -0.46 5.80 17.02
C LEU A 148 0.20 6.96 16.25
N GLY A 149 0.21 8.17 16.84
CA GLY A 149 0.85 9.34 16.24
C GLY A 149 2.35 9.12 16.07
N SER A 150 3.02 8.77 17.17
CA SER A 150 4.45 8.51 17.18
C SER A 150 4.85 7.36 16.27
N PHE A 151 4.04 6.29 16.24
CA PHE A 151 4.29 5.16 15.36
C PHE A 151 4.17 5.55 13.87
N ALA A 152 3.16 6.35 13.52
CA ALA A 152 3.02 6.87 12.16
C ALA A 152 4.20 7.77 11.76
N ASP A 153 4.72 8.60 12.70
CA ASP A 153 5.90 9.44 12.45
C ASP A 153 7.16 8.61 12.22
N LEU A 154 7.36 7.53 12.97
CA LEU A 154 8.47 6.61 12.78
C LEU A 154 8.42 5.92 11.42
N LEU A 155 7.23 5.46 10.99
CA LEU A 155 7.04 4.87 9.65
C LEU A 155 7.34 5.87 8.53
N ARG A 156 6.90 7.13 8.66
CA ARG A 156 7.24 8.20 7.71
C ARG A 156 8.75 8.46 7.64
N ALA A 157 9.43 8.50 8.78
CA ALA A 157 10.87 8.67 8.84
C ALA A 157 11.62 7.55 8.12
N VAL A 158 11.21 6.29 8.31
CA VAL A 158 11.78 5.14 7.60
C VAL A 158 11.59 5.29 6.08
N THR A 159 10.39 5.67 5.63
CA THR A 159 10.09 5.86 4.20
C THR A 159 10.96 6.96 3.60
N ILE A 160 11.04 8.13 4.24
CA ILE A 160 11.86 9.26 3.77
C ILE A 160 13.33 8.87 3.67
N THR A 161 13.86 8.20 4.70
CA THR A 161 15.27 7.77 4.72
C THR A 161 15.54 6.76 3.60
N ALA A 162 14.70 5.75 3.43
CA ALA A 162 14.86 4.74 2.40
C ALA A 162 14.79 5.33 0.98
N ASP A 163 13.90 6.28 0.74
CA ASP A 163 13.78 6.94 -0.56
C ASP A 163 14.95 7.88 -0.87
N SER A 164 15.54 8.52 0.15
CA SER A 164 16.72 9.36 -0.03
C SER A 164 17.97 8.57 -0.45
N GLN A 165 18.09 7.30 -0.05
CA GLN A 165 19.20 6.43 -0.46
C GLN A 165 19.15 6.00 -1.93
N LYS A 166 18.00 6.12 -2.60
CA LYS A 166 17.86 5.82 -4.03
C LYS A 166 18.46 6.91 -4.93
N ALA A 167 18.76 8.08 -4.37
CA ALA A 167 19.26 9.25 -5.12
C ALA A 167 20.79 9.32 -5.23
N ASN A 168 21.51 8.39 -4.61
CA ASN A 168 22.98 8.25 -4.67
C ASN A 168 23.37 6.98 -5.42
#